data_28616f7e498353f480eaf0c34816fe35
#
_entry.id   28616f7e498353f480eaf0c34816fe35
#
_cell.length_a   1.000
_cell.length_b   1.000
_cell.length_c   1.000
_cell.angle_alpha   90.00
_cell.angle_beta   90.00
_cell.angle_gamma   90.00
#
_symmetry.space_group_name_H-M   'P 1'
#
loop_
_entity.id
_entity.type
_entity.pdbx_description
1 polymer ?
#
loop_
_entity_poly.entity_id
_entity_poly.type
_entity_poly.pdbx_seq_one_letter_code
_entity_poly.pdbx_strand_id
1 'polypeptide(L)'
;MLELYEPHIEDLWFKEKMMDDEHTMAYNHAYGGTIPFPKEKWTNWHQRWITDHSGKRFYRYIQDNDAFVGEVAYYFDEERQIYIVDVVIYAPYRGKGYGRKALQLLCEIAKENGIKELYDDIAIDNSSVELFLKCGFEEAMRSNEYILVKKELWN
;
A
#
# COMPACT_ATOMS: atom_id res chain seq x y z
N MET A 1 -3.23 16.00 -11.83
CA MET A 1 -4.19 14.89 -11.75
C MET A 1 -3.51 13.67 -11.19
N LEU A 2 -4.15 13.00 -10.26
CA LEU A 2 -3.59 11.80 -9.61
C LEU A 2 -3.83 10.57 -10.49
N GLU A 3 -2.78 9.77 -10.66
CA GLU A 3 -2.83 8.54 -11.43
C GLU A 3 -2.08 7.44 -10.68
N LEU A 4 -2.45 6.20 -10.95
CA LEU A 4 -1.69 5.04 -10.49
C LEU A 4 -0.76 4.62 -11.63
N TYR A 5 0.53 4.60 -11.35
CA TYR A 5 1.58 4.38 -12.33
C TYR A 5 2.28 3.03 -12.10
N GLU A 6 2.36 2.21 -13.15
CA GLU A 6 3.08 0.96 -13.06
C GLU A 6 4.59 1.22 -13.22
N PRO A 7 5.39 1.03 -12.17
CA PRO A 7 6.81 1.38 -12.26
C PRO A 7 7.60 0.42 -13.13
N HIS A 8 8.54 0.97 -13.90
CA HIS A 8 9.59 0.23 -14.56
C HIS A 8 10.72 -0.01 -13.55
N ILE A 9 11.64 -0.93 -13.86
CA ILE A 9 12.75 -1.21 -12.94
C ILE A 9 13.53 0.06 -12.62
N GLU A 10 13.81 0.89 -13.63
CA GLU A 10 14.55 2.13 -13.44
C GLU A 10 13.84 3.18 -12.60
N ASP A 11 12.55 3.00 -12.33
CA ASP A 11 11.79 3.90 -11.46
C ASP A 11 11.89 3.52 -9.98
N LEU A 12 12.51 2.39 -9.66
CA LEU A 12 12.53 1.88 -8.28
C LEU A 12 13.42 2.68 -7.34
N TRP A 13 14.15 3.66 -7.86
CA TRP A 13 14.85 4.62 -7.01
C TRP A 13 13.89 5.33 -6.04
N PHE A 14 12.64 5.55 -6.47
CA PHE A 14 11.67 6.21 -5.61
C PHE A 14 11.23 5.30 -4.47
N LYS A 15 11.01 4.01 -4.72
CA LYS A 15 10.71 3.07 -3.67
C LYS A 15 11.86 2.96 -2.68
N GLU A 16 13.08 2.91 -3.16
CA GLU A 16 14.27 2.91 -2.30
C GLU A 16 14.30 4.17 -1.43
N LYS A 17 14.00 5.32 -2.03
CA LYS A 17 13.96 6.60 -1.31
C LYS A 17 12.92 6.61 -0.21
N MET A 18 11.71 6.11 -0.47
CA MET A 18 10.66 6.02 0.54
C MET A 18 11.05 5.09 1.68
N MET A 19 11.56 3.90 1.34
CA MET A 19 11.89 2.89 2.33
C MET A 19 13.08 3.28 3.19
N ASP A 20 13.91 4.19 2.70
CA ASP A 20 15.10 4.68 3.40
C ASP A 20 14.82 5.94 4.23
N ASP A 21 13.62 6.49 4.12
CA ASP A 21 13.23 7.72 4.82
C ASP A 21 12.58 7.42 6.16
N GLU A 22 13.19 7.85 7.25
CA GLU A 22 12.71 7.57 8.60
C GLU A 22 11.29 8.07 8.86
N HIS A 23 10.95 9.26 8.35
CA HIS A 23 9.62 9.82 8.55
C HIS A 23 8.55 9.02 7.81
N THR A 24 8.84 8.64 6.57
CA THR A 24 7.92 7.83 5.76
C THR A 24 7.70 6.46 6.40
N MET A 25 8.78 5.86 6.91
CA MET A 25 8.74 4.50 7.47
C MET A 25 8.48 4.44 8.97
N ALA A 26 8.10 5.55 9.59
CA ALA A 26 7.83 5.58 11.03
C ALA A 26 6.73 4.60 11.45
N TYR A 27 5.76 4.33 10.59
CA TYR A 27 4.70 3.34 10.87
C TYR A 27 5.24 1.93 11.09
N ASN A 28 6.43 1.66 10.55
CA ASN A 28 7.08 0.34 10.62
C ASN A 28 8.03 0.22 11.82
N HIS A 29 7.93 1.13 12.80
CA HIS A 29 8.89 1.20 13.91
C HIS A 29 9.02 -0.11 14.70
N ALA A 30 7.93 -0.87 14.82
CA ALA A 30 7.95 -2.14 15.53
C ALA A 30 8.82 -3.20 14.85
N TYR A 31 9.10 -3.01 13.55
CA TYR A 31 9.89 -3.95 12.75
C TYR A 31 11.19 -3.33 12.24
N GLY A 32 11.67 -2.27 12.90
CA GLY A 32 12.95 -1.64 12.57
C GLY A 32 12.88 -0.36 11.75
N GLY A 33 11.69 0.09 11.36
CA GLY A 33 11.51 1.33 10.63
C GLY A 33 11.91 1.22 9.16
N THR A 34 13.04 1.85 8.78
CA THR A 34 13.50 1.83 7.40
C THR A 34 13.90 0.44 6.94
N ILE A 35 13.72 0.18 5.64
CA ILE A 35 14.02 -1.12 5.04
C ILE A 35 14.98 -0.89 3.86
N PRO A 36 16.18 -1.51 3.88
CA PRO A 36 17.10 -1.39 2.75
C PRO A 36 16.50 -1.98 1.47
N PHE A 37 16.54 -1.20 0.39
CA PHE A 37 16.07 -1.68 -0.91
C PHE A 37 17.10 -1.33 -1.99
N PRO A 38 18.32 -1.92 -1.89
CA PRO A 38 19.38 -1.60 -2.82
C PRO A 38 19.09 -2.13 -4.22
N LYS A 39 19.77 -1.55 -5.20
CA LYS A 39 19.53 -1.81 -6.62
C LYS A 39 19.59 -3.29 -6.99
N GLU A 40 20.43 -4.08 -6.33
CA GLU A 40 20.55 -5.52 -6.58
C GLU A 40 19.30 -6.31 -6.22
N LYS A 41 18.36 -5.71 -5.47
CA LYS A 41 17.07 -6.34 -5.14
C LYS A 41 15.96 -5.96 -6.11
N TRP A 42 16.19 -4.97 -6.97
CA TRP A 42 15.13 -4.41 -7.80
C TRP A 42 14.55 -5.39 -8.82
N THR A 43 15.40 -6.14 -9.51
CA THR A 43 14.96 -7.04 -10.57
C THR A 43 14.03 -8.13 -10.05
N ASN A 44 14.42 -8.78 -8.95
CA ASN A 44 13.60 -9.84 -8.35
C ASN A 44 12.28 -9.30 -7.80
N TRP A 45 12.33 -8.14 -7.16
CA TRP A 45 11.13 -7.51 -6.62
C TRP A 45 10.16 -7.14 -7.76
N HIS A 46 10.69 -6.54 -8.82
CA HIS A 46 9.88 -6.11 -9.97
C HIS A 46 9.22 -7.29 -10.65
N GLN A 47 9.96 -8.37 -10.85
CA GLN A 47 9.40 -9.58 -11.43
C GLN A 47 8.25 -10.11 -10.59
N ARG A 48 8.45 -10.21 -9.29
CA ARG A 48 7.46 -10.77 -8.36
C ARG A 48 6.20 -9.91 -8.27
N TRP A 49 6.33 -8.60 -8.26
CA TRP A 49 5.21 -7.69 -8.01
C TRP A 49 4.57 -7.16 -9.29
N ILE A 50 5.30 -7.04 -10.37
CA ILE A 50 4.81 -6.38 -11.59
C ILE A 50 4.63 -7.38 -12.73
N THR A 51 5.68 -8.10 -13.12
CA THR A 51 5.63 -8.92 -14.34
C THR A 51 5.05 -10.32 -14.11
N ASP A 52 5.29 -10.91 -12.94
CA ASP A 52 4.85 -12.27 -12.63
C ASP A 52 4.14 -12.32 -11.27
N HIS A 53 3.09 -11.52 -11.16
CA HIS A 53 2.36 -11.35 -9.90
C HIS A 53 1.35 -12.48 -9.62
N SER A 54 1.08 -13.35 -10.59
CA SER A 54 0.18 -14.51 -10.47
C SER A 54 -1.26 -14.15 -10.07
N GLY A 55 -1.69 -12.91 -10.31
CA GLY A 55 -2.99 -12.42 -9.88
C GLY A 55 -3.12 -12.20 -8.39
N LYS A 56 -2.05 -12.45 -7.64
CA LYS A 56 -2.06 -12.37 -6.16
C LYS A 56 -1.42 -11.12 -5.62
N ARG A 57 -0.83 -10.29 -6.47
CA ARG A 57 -0.18 -9.05 -6.06
C ARG A 57 -0.52 -7.95 -7.04
N PHE A 58 -0.62 -6.75 -6.52
CA PHE A 58 -0.83 -5.56 -7.34
C PHE A 58 -0.06 -4.42 -6.68
N TYR A 59 0.73 -3.68 -7.46
CA TYR A 59 1.55 -2.60 -6.95
C TYR A 59 1.58 -1.45 -7.95
N ARG A 60 1.36 -0.23 -7.46
CA ARG A 60 1.45 0.98 -8.29
C ARG A 60 2.04 2.11 -7.48
N TYR A 61 2.77 2.99 -8.16
CA TYR A 61 3.09 4.30 -7.59
C TYR A 61 1.87 5.20 -7.69
N ILE A 62 1.76 6.09 -6.72
CA ILE A 62 0.81 7.20 -6.78
C ILE A 62 1.57 8.35 -7.43
N GLN A 63 1.07 8.83 -8.57
CA GLN A 63 1.70 9.91 -9.31
C GLN A 63 0.75 11.09 -9.43
N ASP A 64 1.24 12.28 -9.12
CA ASP A 64 0.50 13.52 -9.33
C ASP A 64 1.30 14.37 -10.32
N ASN A 65 0.76 14.49 -11.54
CA ASN A 65 1.47 15.06 -12.68
C ASN A 65 2.78 14.29 -12.92
N ASP A 66 3.92 14.94 -12.73
CA ASP A 66 5.23 14.31 -12.98
C ASP A 66 5.92 13.83 -11.70
N ALA A 67 5.24 13.90 -10.56
CA ALA A 67 5.86 13.56 -9.28
C ALA A 67 5.31 12.24 -8.73
N PHE A 68 6.21 11.35 -8.31
CA PHE A 68 5.82 10.19 -7.52
C PHE A 68 5.64 10.65 -6.07
N VAL A 69 4.49 10.34 -5.47
CA VAL A 69 4.17 10.80 -4.13
C VAL A 69 3.96 9.68 -3.12
N GLY A 70 3.83 8.44 -3.58
CA GLY A 70 3.62 7.30 -2.71
C GLY A 70 3.40 6.03 -3.48
N GLU A 71 2.89 5.02 -2.77
CA GLU A 71 2.59 3.72 -3.35
C GLU A 71 1.30 3.16 -2.77
N VAL A 72 0.62 2.32 -3.56
CA VAL A 72 -0.49 1.48 -3.11
C VAL A 72 -0.29 0.07 -3.63
N ALA A 73 -0.71 -0.90 -2.83
CA ALA A 73 -0.56 -2.30 -3.19
C ALA A 73 -1.63 -3.14 -2.53
N TYR A 74 -1.91 -4.30 -3.11
CA TYR A 74 -2.54 -5.38 -2.36
C TYR A 74 -1.81 -6.68 -2.68
N TYR A 75 -1.87 -7.62 -1.75
CA TYR A 75 -1.29 -8.93 -1.95
C TYR A 75 -2.09 -9.98 -1.20
N PHE A 76 -2.05 -11.21 -1.72
CA PHE A 76 -2.74 -12.32 -1.09
C PHE A 76 -1.88 -12.91 0.03
N ASP A 77 -2.45 -12.94 1.24
CA ASP A 77 -1.81 -13.55 2.40
C ASP A 77 -2.24 -15.02 2.43
N GLU A 78 -1.29 -15.91 2.07
CA GLU A 78 -1.57 -17.35 1.97
C GLU A 78 -1.97 -17.96 3.32
N GLU A 79 -1.44 -17.45 4.41
CA GLU A 79 -1.72 -17.99 5.74
C GLU A 79 -3.16 -17.73 6.15
N ARG A 80 -3.62 -16.49 5.97
CA ARG A 80 -4.96 -16.09 6.39
C ARG A 80 -5.99 -16.15 5.26
N GLN A 81 -5.56 -16.41 4.02
CA GLN A 81 -6.43 -16.48 2.84
C GLN A 81 -7.22 -15.20 2.61
N ILE A 82 -6.56 -14.06 2.81
CA ILE A 82 -7.16 -12.73 2.61
C ILE A 82 -6.20 -11.84 1.82
N TYR A 83 -6.76 -10.82 1.16
CA TYR A 83 -5.96 -9.81 0.47
C TYR A 83 -5.70 -8.64 1.41
N ILE A 84 -4.44 -8.30 1.56
CA ILE A 84 -3.97 -7.22 2.44
C ILE A 84 -3.59 -6.01 1.59
N VAL A 85 -3.92 -4.82 2.07
CA VAL A 85 -3.65 -3.55 1.40
C VAL A 85 -2.49 -2.83 2.07
N ASP A 86 -1.65 -2.20 1.27
CA ASP A 86 -0.62 -1.26 1.74
C ASP A 86 -0.82 0.08 1.06
N VAL A 87 -0.77 1.16 1.83
CA VAL A 87 -0.77 2.53 1.32
C VAL A 87 0.33 3.28 2.05
N VAL A 88 1.30 3.81 1.31
CA VAL A 88 2.40 4.58 1.89
C VAL A 88 2.54 5.89 1.11
N ILE A 89 2.45 7.01 1.81
CA ILE A 89 2.69 8.32 1.22
C ILE A 89 4.08 8.80 1.66
N TYR A 90 4.88 9.21 0.70
CA TYR A 90 6.18 9.81 1.00
C TYR A 90 5.96 11.03 1.88
N ALA A 91 6.64 11.08 3.03
CA ALA A 91 6.33 12.04 4.08
C ALA A 91 6.14 13.50 3.64
N PRO A 92 6.98 14.06 2.74
CA PRO A 92 6.78 15.44 2.30
C PRO A 92 5.45 15.73 1.61
N TYR A 93 4.76 14.68 1.15
CA TYR A 93 3.49 14.82 0.43
C TYR A 93 2.27 14.49 1.28
N ARG A 94 2.46 14.25 2.58
CA ARG A 94 1.35 13.94 3.49
C ARG A 94 0.43 15.15 3.70
N GLY A 95 -0.81 14.86 4.08
CA GLY A 95 -1.78 15.91 4.39
C GLY A 95 -2.44 16.54 3.18
N LYS A 96 -2.30 15.96 2.00
CA LYS A 96 -2.85 16.50 0.75
C LYS A 96 -3.97 15.64 0.15
N GLY A 97 -4.36 14.57 0.85
CA GLY A 97 -5.45 13.71 0.39
C GLY A 97 -5.04 12.63 -0.62
N TYR A 98 -3.77 12.45 -0.89
CA TYR A 98 -3.31 11.45 -1.85
C TYR A 98 -3.65 10.02 -1.42
N GLY A 99 -3.45 9.70 -0.15
CA GLY A 99 -3.72 8.35 0.36
C GLY A 99 -5.17 7.95 0.19
N ARG A 100 -6.10 8.87 0.48
CA ARG A 100 -7.53 8.61 0.34
C ARG A 100 -7.93 8.34 -1.11
N LYS A 101 -7.49 9.20 -2.01
CA LYS A 101 -7.80 9.06 -3.44
C LYS A 101 -7.21 7.79 -4.01
N ALA A 102 -5.96 7.49 -3.65
CA ALA A 102 -5.28 6.29 -4.14
C ALA A 102 -5.93 5.01 -3.60
N LEU A 103 -6.33 5.01 -2.34
CA LEU A 103 -7.01 3.85 -1.76
C LEU A 103 -8.37 3.62 -2.43
N GLN A 104 -9.10 4.68 -2.74
CA GLN A 104 -10.36 4.57 -3.47
C GLN A 104 -10.14 3.96 -4.86
N LEU A 105 -9.12 4.42 -5.59
CA LEU A 105 -8.78 3.86 -6.90
C LEU A 105 -8.35 2.40 -6.79
N LEU A 106 -7.57 2.08 -5.76
CA LEU A 106 -7.15 0.70 -5.53
C LEU A 106 -8.34 -0.23 -5.31
N CYS A 107 -9.33 0.22 -4.54
CA CYS A 107 -10.54 -0.56 -4.31
C CYS A 107 -11.31 -0.83 -5.60
N GLU A 108 -11.40 0.18 -6.47
CA GLU A 108 -12.07 0.01 -7.77
C GLU A 108 -11.33 -1.01 -8.64
N ILE A 109 -10.01 -0.93 -8.68
CA ILE A 109 -9.18 -1.85 -9.47
C ILE A 109 -9.28 -3.27 -8.89
N ALA A 110 -9.21 -3.41 -7.58
CA ALA A 110 -9.34 -4.72 -6.94
C ALA A 110 -10.68 -5.35 -7.28
N LYS A 111 -11.75 -4.58 -7.26
CA LYS A 111 -13.08 -5.06 -7.65
C LYS A 111 -13.10 -5.53 -9.10
N GLU A 112 -12.54 -4.75 -10.01
CA GLU A 112 -12.43 -5.12 -11.42
C GLU A 112 -11.63 -6.42 -11.60
N ASN A 113 -10.63 -6.64 -10.76
CA ASN A 113 -9.81 -7.85 -10.79
C ASN A 113 -10.47 -9.04 -10.09
N GLY A 114 -11.72 -8.91 -9.66
CA GLY A 114 -12.48 -10.00 -9.06
C GLY A 114 -12.25 -10.20 -7.58
N ILE A 115 -11.55 -9.29 -6.91
CA ILE A 115 -11.31 -9.37 -5.46
C ILE A 115 -12.61 -8.96 -4.76
N LYS A 116 -13.04 -9.76 -3.79
CA LYS A 116 -14.30 -9.50 -3.08
C LYS A 116 -14.13 -8.66 -1.84
N GLU A 117 -12.99 -8.80 -1.17
CA GLU A 117 -12.76 -8.15 0.13
C GLU A 117 -11.30 -7.74 0.24
N LEU A 118 -11.06 -6.60 0.85
CA LEU A 118 -9.71 -6.13 1.17
C LEU A 118 -9.58 -5.91 2.68
N TYR A 119 -8.42 -6.19 3.21
CA TYR A 119 -8.10 -6.08 4.64
C TYR A 119 -6.83 -5.30 4.85
N ASP A 120 -6.64 -4.78 6.04
CA ASP A 120 -5.32 -4.29 6.48
C ASP A 120 -5.20 -4.42 8.00
N ASP A 121 -3.98 -4.77 8.45
CA ASP A 121 -3.61 -4.76 9.86
C ASP A 121 -2.94 -3.43 10.14
N ILE A 122 -3.54 -2.61 10.98
CA ILE A 122 -3.02 -1.28 11.26
C ILE A 122 -2.63 -1.21 12.74
N ALA A 123 -1.38 -0.83 13.01
CA ALA A 123 -0.95 -0.65 14.40
C ALA A 123 -1.87 0.33 15.12
N ILE A 124 -2.21 0.03 16.37
CA ILE A 124 -3.22 0.78 17.11
C ILE A 124 -2.83 2.25 17.30
N ASP A 125 -1.54 2.55 17.27
CA ASP A 125 -1.02 3.91 17.39
C ASP A 125 -0.81 4.59 16.03
N ASN A 126 -1.18 3.93 14.92
CA ASN A 126 -1.05 4.47 13.58
C ASN A 126 -2.34 5.18 13.18
N SER A 127 -2.23 6.49 12.93
CA SER A 127 -3.39 7.32 12.56
C SER A 127 -4.00 6.94 11.20
N SER A 128 -3.33 6.11 10.40
CA SER A 128 -3.86 5.72 9.08
C SER A 128 -5.18 4.94 9.18
N VAL A 129 -5.54 4.43 10.35
CA VAL A 129 -6.83 3.77 10.52
C VAL A 129 -7.99 4.67 10.09
N GLU A 130 -7.89 5.98 10.38
CA GLU A 130 -8.93 6.94 9.97
C GLU A 130 -9.07 7.02 8.45
N LEU A 131 -7.96 6.94 7.72
CA LEU A 131 -7.97 6.91 6.26
C LEU A 131 -8.80 5.74 5.75
N PHE A 132 -8.57 4.56 6.30
CA PHE A 132 -9.30 3.37 5.90
C PHE A 132 -10.78 3.47 6.22
N LEU A 133 -11.12 3.97 7.42
CA LEU A 133 -12.52 4.14 7.80
C LEU A 133 -13.23 5.12 6.87
N LYS A 134 -12.57 6.19 6.47
CA LYS A 134 -13.14 7.16 5.52
C LYS A 134 -13.33 6.59 4.12
N CYS A 135 -12.61 5.52 3.79
CA CYS A 135 -12.75 4.85 2.50
C CYS A 135 -13.72 3.67 2.54
N GLY A 136 -14.47 3.53 3.63
CA GLY A 136 -15.51 2.52 3.74
C GLY A 136 -15.08 1.21 4.37
N PHE A 137 -13.86 1.14 4.88
CA PHE A 137 -13.43 -0.02 5.66
C PHE A 137 -14.07 0.02 7.04
N GLU A 138 -14.30 -1.15 7.62
CA GLU A 138 -14.87 -1.29 8.96
C GLU A 138 -13.89 -2.10 9.82
N GLU A 139 -13.92 -1.85 11.12
CA GLU A 139 -13.13 -2.63 12.05
C GLU A 139 -13.72 -4.04 12.15
N ALA A 140 -12.89 -5.04 11.83
CA ALA A 140 -13.28 -6.45 11.89
C ALA A 140 -12.81 -7.12 13.18
N MET A 141 -11.64 -6.71 13.69
CA MET A 141 -11.06 -7.29 14.88
C MET A 141 -10.09 -6.28 15.50
N ARG A 142 -9.91 -6.35 16.81
CA ARG A 142 -8.98 -5.46 17.53
C ARG A 142 -8.22 -6.27 18.57
N SER A 143 -6.91 -6.04 18.63
CA SER A 143 -6.07 -6.54 19.71
C SER A 143 -5.48 -5.36 20.48
N ASN A 144 -4.57 -5.62 21.41
CA ASN A 144 -3.86 -4.56 22.11
C ASN A 144 -2.82 -3.86 21.22
N GLU A 145 -2.46 -4.48 20.12
CA GLU A 145 -1.37 -4.00 19.25
C GLU A 145 -1.84 -3.49 17.90
N TYR A 146 -2.92 -4.04 17.36
CA TYR A 146 -3.37 -3.63 16.04
C TYR A 146 -4.88 -3.76 15.86
N ILE A 147 -5.36 -3.14 14.79
CA ILE A 147 -6.75 -3.19 14.36
C ILE A 147 -6.78 -3.81 12.96
N LEU A 148 -7.59 -4.85 12.77
CA LEU A 148 -7.85 -5.40 11.45
C LEU A 148 -9.07 -4.69 10.88
N VAL A 149 -8.90 -4.03 9.74
CA VAL A 149 -10.01 -3.39 9.01
C VAL A 149 -10.34 -4.18 7.76
N LYS A 150 -11.58 -4.10 7.32
CA LYS A 150 -12.10 -4.88 6.21
C LYS A 150 -13.05 -4.04 5.37
N LYS A 151 -12.99 -4.21 4.05
CA LYS A 151 -13.98 -3.63 3.14
C LYS A 151 -14.49 -4.69 2.18
N GLU A 152 -15.81 -4.81 2.07
CA GLU A 152 -16.43 -5.63 1.05
C GLU A 152 -16.58 -4.79 -0.21
N LEU A 153 -16.09 -5.31 -1.33
CA LEU A 153 -16.08 -4.58 -2.60
C LEU A 153 -17.33 -4.86 -3.44
N TRP A 154 -18.01 -5.95 -3.16
CA TRP A 154 -19.23 -6.37 -3.86
C TRP A 154 -20.41 -6.35 -2.90
N ASN A 155 -21.47 -5.72 -3.32
CA ASN A 155 -22.71 -5.67 -2.52
C ASN A 155 -23.67 -6.79 -2.94
#